data_3a3cecaa7368ec406af02f9a5bb28cbf
#
_entry.id   3a3cecaa7368ec406af02f9a5bb28cbf
#
_cell.length_a   1.000
_cell.length_b   1.000
_cell.length_c   1.000
_cell.angle_alpha   90.00
_cell.angle_beta   90.00
_cell.angle_gamma   90.00
#
_symmetry.space_group_name_H-M   'P 1'
#
loop_
_entity.id
_entity.type
_entity.pdbx_description
1 polymer ?
#
loop_
_entity_poly.entity_id
_entity_poly.type
_entity_poly.pdbx_seq_one_letter_code
_entity_poly.pdbx_strand_id
1 'polypeptide(L)'
;MLKPLAAITVSLSLALCGTALAKEKIDFMFPAPVDGKLTMEMTRVIKAFNDSQQDVEVRGIFTGNYDTTKIKAESAQKAGQPPALVIMSANFTTDLALKDEILPMDELFKYGDQKAGDFLVKEFWPAMHKNAQVMGTTYAIPFHNSTPILYYNKTLFEQAGIKQPPQTWAELLADAKKLTDESKGQWGIMLPSTNDDYGGWIFSALVRANGGKYFNEDYPGEVYYNAPTTIGALRFWQNLVYQDKVMPSGVLNSKQISASFFSGKVGMAMLSTGALGFMRENSKD
;
A
#
# COMPACT_ATOMS: atom_id res chain seq x y z
N MET A 1 1.57 -80.32 50.28
CA MET A 1 0.91 -79.02 50.37
C MET A 1 1.65 -78.10 49.43
N LEU A 2 1.13 -77.93 48.20
CA LEU A 2 1.67 -77.02 47.21
C LEU A 2 0.80 -75.74 47.23
N LYS A 3 1.43 -74.57 47.40
CA LYS A 3 0.77 -73.26 47.29
C LYS A 3 0.80 -72.80 45.83
N PRO A 4 -0.28 -72.22 45.30
CA PRO A 4 -0.29 -71.70 43.95
C PRO A 4 0.42 -70.34 43.85
N LEU A 5 1.29 -70.18 42.85
CA LEU A 5 1.85 -68.90 42.43
C LEU A 5 0.72 -68.11 41.71
N ALA A 6 0.46 -66.90 42.21
CA ALA A 6 -0.39 -65.94 41.52
C ALA A 6 0.44 -65.23 40.46
N ALA A 7 0.05 -65.37 39.21
CA ALA A 7 0.63 -64.60 38.08
C ALA A 7 0.02 -63.17 38.07
N ILE A 8 0.84 -62.16 38.31
CA ILE A 8 0.48 -60.76 38.17
C ILE A 8 0.67 -60.36 36.71
N THR A 9 -0.40 -60.23 35.98
CA THR A 9 -0.38 -59.69 34.60
C THR A 9 -0.36 -58.18 34.68
N VAL A 10 0.80 -57.55 34.43
CA VAL A 10 0.93 -56.11 34.31
C VAL A 10 0.54 -55.72 32.90
N SER A 11 -0.68 -55.16 32.73
CA SER A 11 -1.14 -54.56 31.49
C SER A 11 -0.45 -53.22 31.29
N LEU A 12 0.54 -53.16 30.40
CA LEU A 12 1.22 -51.94 29.98
C LEU A 12 0.30 -51.20 28.97
N SER A 13 -0.55 -50.31 29.47
CA SER A 13 -1.29 -49.39 28.62
C SER A 13 -0.35 -48.34 28.06
N LEU A 14 0.12 -48.53 26.81
CA LEU A 14 0.75 -47.46 26.04
C LEU A 14 -0.30 -46.39 25.77
N ALA A 15 -0.36 -45.35 26.58
CA ALA A 15 -1.01 -44.11 26.24
C ALA A 15 -0.21 -43.48 25.10
N LEU A 16 -0.67 -43.61 23.84
CA LEU A 16 -0.29 -42.75 22.75
C LEU A 16 -0.75 -41.33 23.09
N CYS A 17 0.01 -40.60 23.88
CA CYS A 17 -0.06 -39.16 23.90
C CYS A 17 0.41 -38.69 22.52
N GLY A 18 -0.53 -38.54 21.59
CA GLY A 18 -0.29 -37.74 20.41
C GLY A 18 0.14 -36.34 20.89
N THR A 19 1.43 -36.03 20.76
CA THR A 19 1.90 -34.68 20.95
C THR A 19 1.20 -33.84 19.87
N ALA A 20 0.13 -33.15 20.24
CA ALA A 20 -0.38 -32.07 19.40
C ALA A 20 0.81 -31.10 19.26
N LEU A 21 1.48 -31.12 18.13
CA LEU A 21 2.50 -30.12 17.78
C LEU A 21 1.80 -28.79 17.86
N ALA A 22 2.31 -27.91 18.72
CA ALA A 22 1.81 -26.54 18.77
C ALA A 22 2.02 -25.90 17.39
N LYS A 23 1.00 -25.19 16.91
CA LYS A 23 1.10 -24.45 15.63
C LYS A 23 2.37 -23.60 15.63
N GLU A 24 3.10 -23.61 14.53
CA GLU A 24 4.21 -22.68 14.32
C GLU A 24 3.66 -21.26 14.23
N LYS A 25 4.24 -20.31 15.00
CA LYS A 25 3.78 -18.93 15.04
C LYS A 25 4.62 -18.06 14.13
N ILE A 26 3.98 -17.39 13.19
CA ILE A 26 4.63 -16.46 12.28
C ILE A 26 4.00 -15.07 12.37
N ASP A 27 4.84 -14.05 12.27
CA ASP A 27 4.42 -12.66 12.29
C ASP A 27 4.16 -12.14 10.89
N PHE A 28 3.02 -11.48 10.74
CA PHE A 28 2.61 -10.78 9.53
C PHE A 28 2.43 -9.30 9.84
N MET A 29 3.39 -8.47 9.44
CA MET A 29 3.32 -7.02 9.61
C MET A 29 2.57 -6.37 8.46
N PHE A 30 1.67 -5.43 8.77
CA PHE A 30 0.91 -4.70 7.76
C PHE A 30 0.61 -3.25 8.16
N PRO A 31 0.62 -2.31 7.19
CA PRO A 31 0.14 -0.96 7.38
C PRO A 31 -1.39 -0.93 7.33
N ALA A 32 -2.00 0.07 7.94
CA ALA A 32 -3.40 0.42 7.67
C ALA A 32 -3.45 1.84 7.10
N PRO A 33 -3.15 2.03 5.83
CA PRO A 33 -3.11 3.36 5.20
C PRO A 33 -4.49 4.02 5.17
N VAL A 34 -5.57 3.25 5.35
CA VAL A 34 -6.95 3.73 5.41
C VAL A 34 -7.54 3.33 6.77
N ASP A 35 -8.01 4.30 7.54
CA ASP A 35 -8.51 4.10 8.90
C ASP A 35 -9.66 3.05 8.97
N GLY A 36 -9.52 2.11 9.87
CA GLY A 36 -10.57 1.23 10.39
C GLY A 36 -10.89 -0.02 9.55
N LYS A 37 -11.43 0.10 8.36
CA LYS A 37 -11.98 -1.05 7.61
C LYS A 37 -10.90 -2.02 7.11
N LEU A 38 -9.76 -1.53 6.64
CA LEU A 38 -8.69 -2.40 6.18
C LEU A 38 -8.13 -3.26 7.32
N THR A 39 -7.96 -2.67 8.51
CA THR A 39 -7.51 -3.43 9.69
C THR A 39 -8.51 -4.52 10.07
N MET A 40 -9.81 -4.25 9.98
CA MET A 40 -10.87 -5.25 10.22
C MET A 40 -10.81 -6.38 9.19
N GLU A 41 -10.63 -6.06 7.89
CA GLU A 41 -10.49 -7.05 6.83
C GLU A 41 -9.23 -7.90 6.99
N MET A 42 -8.11 -7.30 7.37
CA MET A 42 -6.89 -8.05 7.67
C MET A 42 -7.09 -9.03 8.81
N THR A 43 -7.75 -8.60 9.89
CA THR A 43 -8.11 -9.48 11.01
C THR A 43 -9.00 -10.65 10.56
N ARG A 44 -9.98 -10.38 9.70
CA ARG A 44 -10.88 -11.39 9.15
C ARG A 44 -10.14 -12.41 8.27
N VAL A 45 -9.26 -11.93 7.38
CA VAL A 45 -8.47 -12.79 6.48
C VAL A 45 -7.51 -13.68 7.28
N ILE A 46 -6.77 -13.10 8.23
CA ILE A 46 -5.86 -13.83 9.10
C ILE A 46 -6.61 -14.88 9.91
N LYS A 47 -7.77 -14.52 10.49
CA LYS A 47 -8.61 -15.48 11.21
C LYS A 47 -9.07 -16.62 10.31
N ALA A 48 -9.56 -16.33 9.11
CA ALA A 48 -10.01 -17.35 8.17
C ALA A 48 -8.88 -18.31 7.79
N PHE A 49 -7.66 -17.81 7.59
CA PHE A 49 -6.48 -18.65 7.35
C PHE A 49 -6.18 -19.53 8.57
N ASN A 50 -6.12 -18.96 9.77
CA ASN A 50 -5.82 -19.70 11.00
C ASN A 50 -6.86 -20.78 11.33
N ASP A 51 -8.14 -20.55 10.97
CA ASP A 51 -9.20 -21.53 11.15
C ASP A 51 -9.15 -22.66 10.11
N SER A 52 -8.56 -22.43 8.94
CA SER A 52 -8.57 -23.38 7.82
C SER A 52 -7.56 -24.52 7.94
N GLN A 53 -6.57 -24.41 8.84
CA GLN A 53 -5.50 -25.40 9.00
C GLN A 53 -4.98 -25.40 10.45
N GLN A 54 -4.10 -26.41 10.79
CA GLN A 54 -3.61 -26.61 12.16
C GLN A 54 -2.08 -26.49 12.32
N ASP A 55 -1.37 -26.21 11.23
CA ASP A 55 0.11 -26.25 11.21
C ASP A 55 0.71 -24.92 11.61
N VAL A 56 0.12 -23.80 11.16
CA VAL A 56 0.66 -22.43 11.32
C VAL A 56 -0.36 -21.51 11.98
N GLU A 57 0.10 -20.66 12.88
CA GLU A 57 -0.67 -19.54 13.44
C GLU A 57 -0.08 -18.21 12.95
N VAL A 58 -0.78 -17.52 12.09
CA VAL A 58 -0.40 -16.16 11.66
C VAL A 58 -0.83 -15.16 12.70
N ARG A 59 0.12 -14.36 13.21
CA ARG A 59 -0.13 -13.22 14.10
C ARG A 59 -0.07 -11.91 13.29
N GLY A 60 -1.19 -11.24 13.17
CA GLY A 60 -1.26 -9.94 12.49
C GLY A 60 -0.72 -8.81 13.37
N ILE A 61 0.25 -8.06 12.88
CA ILE A 61 0.85 -6.91 13.58
C ILE A 61 0.60 -5.65 12.76
N PHE A 62 -0.31 -4.81 13.25
CA PHE A 62 -0.54 -3.50 12.69
C PHE A 62 0.63 -2.55 13.01
N THR A 63 1.20 -1.92 12.00
CA THR A 63 2.44 -1.16 12.12
C THR A 63 2.31 0.34 11.84
N GLY A 64 1.19 0.80 11.30
CA GLY A 64 0.95 2.21 10.96
C GLY A 64 0.86 2.45 9.46
N ASN A 65 1.72 3.27 8.89
CA ASN A 65 1.84 3.49 7.44
C ASN A 65 2.97 2.63 6.83
N TYR A 66 3.17 2.72 5.52
CA TYR A 66 4.20 1.93 4.80
C TYR A 66 5.62 2.25 5.27
N ASP A 67 5.95 3.54 5.48
CA ASP A 67 7.28 3.95 5.96
C ASP A 67 7.57 3.38 7.35
N THR A 68 6.60 3.50 8.27
CA THR A 68 6.72 2.91 9.62
C THR A 68 6.83 1.39 9.57
N THR A 69 6.10 0.74 8.66
CA THR A 69 6.18 -0.72 8.48
C THR A 69 7.57 -1.13 8.02
N LYS A 70 8.15 -0.43 7.03
CA LYS A 70 9.51 -0.68 6.57
C LYS A 70 10.51 -0.56 7.72
N ILE A 71 10.48 0.54 8.46
CA ILE A 71 11.40 0.77 9.59
C ILE A 71 11.30 -0.33 10.64
N LYS A 72 10.07 -0.76 10.98
CA LYS A 72 9.84 -1.82 11.98
C LYS A 72 10.33 -3.17 11.49
N ALA A 73 10.08 -3.51 10.22
CA ALA A 73 10.54 -4.77 9.62
C ALA A 73 12.07 -4.85 9.56
N GLU A 74 12.74 -3.78 9.07
CA GLU A 74 14.20 -3.69 9.07
C GLU A 74 14.79 -3.75 10.48
N SER A 75 14.15 -3.12 11.46
CA SER A 75 14.58 -3.15 12.86
C SER A 75 14.45 -4.56 13.46
N ALA A 76 13.34 -5.25 13.20
CA ALA A 76 13.11 -6.62 13.65
C ALA A 76 14.12 -7.59 13.01
N GLN A 77 14.43 -7.42 11.73
CA GLN A 77 15.45 -8.20 11.04
C GLN A 77 16.85 -8.01 11.66
N LYS A 78 17.24 -6.75 11.92
CA LYS A 78 18.53 -6.45 12.61
C LYS A 78 18.59 -7.02 14.02
N ALA A 79 17.45 -7.18 14.69
CA ALA A 79 17.33 -7.82 15.99
C ALA A 79 17.32 -9.38 15.92
N GLY A 80 17.42 -9.97 14.73
CA GLY A 80 17.35 -11.42 14.51
C GLY A 80 15.95 -12.01 14.66
N GLN A 81 14.92 -11.20 14.58
CA GLN A 81 13.50 -11.59 14.69
C GLN A 81 12.68 -11.02 13.51
N PRO A 82 13.02 -11.32 12.25
CA PRO A 82 12.30 -10.80 11.10
C PRO A 82 10.85 -11.29 11.09
N PRO A 83 9.89 -10.48 10.62
CA PRO A 83 8.57 -10.99 10.32
C PRO A 83 8.64 -11.98 9.15
N ALA A 84 7.80 -13.01 9.18
CA ALA A 84 7.70 -13.96 8.07
C ALA A 84 7.07 -13.33 6.83
N LEU A 85 6.09 -12.45 7.04
CA LEU A 85 5.38 -11.73 5.98
C LEU A 85 5.25 -10.25 6.33
N VAL A 86 5.31 -9.42 5.29
CA VAL A 86 5.11 -7.98 5.44
C VAL A 86 4.39 -7.42 4.21
N ILE A 87 3.41 -6.54 4.42
CA ILE A 87 2.84 -5.73 3.34
C ILE A 87 3.66 -4.44 3.24
N MET A 88 4.25 -4.23 2.06
CA MET A 88 5.05 -3.04 1.74
C MET A 88 4.49 -2.30 0.54
N SER A 89 4.86 -1.03 0.42
CA SER A 89 4.74 -0.32 -0.85
C SER A 89 5.67 -0.92 -1.90
N ALA A 90 5.18 -1.05 -3.13
CA ALA A 90 6.01 -1.52 -4.25
C ALA A 90 7.26 -0.64 -4.47
N ASN A 91 7.22 0.63 -4.07
CA ASN A 91 8.37 1.54 -4.15
C ASN A 91 9.57 1.09 -3.30
N PHE A 92 9.35 0.27 -2.27
CA PHE A 92 10.41 -0.23 -1.40
C PHE A 92 11.01 -1.56 -1.87
N THR A 93 10.33 -2.28 -2.77
CA THR A 93 10.74 -3.62 -3.18
C THR A 93 12.16 -3.65 -3.73
N THR A 94 12.53 -2.70 -4.58
CA THR A 94 13.87 -2.61 -5.15
C THR A 94 14.94 -2.38 -4.09
N ASP A 95 14.73 -1.44 -3.16
CA ASP A 95 15.68 -1.14 -2.09
C ASP A 95 15.88 -2.36 -1.17
N LEU A 96 14.80 -3.01 -0.77
CA LEU A 96 14.84 -4.18 0.11
C LEU A 96 15.49 -5.41 -0.57
N ALA A 97 15.21 -5.60 -1.87
CA ALA A 97 15.83 -6.69 -2.64
C ALA A 97 17.33 -6.49 -2.83
N LEU A 98 17.77 -5.26 -3.16
CA LEU A 98 19.19 -4.94 -3.33
C LEU A 98 20.00 -4.99 -2.03
N LYS A 99 19.34 -4.94 -0.88
CA LYS A 99 19.94 -5.09 0.45
C LYS A 99 19.86 -6.50 1.01
N ASP A 100 19.32 -7.46 0.23
CA ASP A 100 19.06 -8.83 0.68
C ASP A 100 18.15 -8.89 1.93
N GLU A 101 17.25 -7.92 2.10
CA GLU A 101 16.32 -7.85 3.24
C GLU A 101 15.00 -8.60 2.99
N ILE A 102 14.75 -9.03 1.75
CA ILE A 102 13.60 -9.85 1.36
C ILE A 102 14.05 -11.02 0.48
N LEU A 103 13.37 -12.15 0.60
CA LEU A 103 13.66 -13.35 -0.18
C LEU A 103 12.99 -13.31 -1.54
N PRO A 104 13.63 -13.83 -2.60
CA PRO A 104 12.98 -14.05 -3.87
C PRO A 104 11.81 -15.02 -3.73
N MET A 105 10.62 -14.62 -4.19
CA MET A 105 9.44 -15.49 -4.21
C MET A 105 9.65 -16.69 -5.14
N ASP A 106 10.42 -16.53 -6.22
CA ASP A 106 10.78 -17.61 -7.14
C ASP A 106 11.51 -18.77 -6.43
N GLU A 107 12.27 -18.48 -5.36
CA GLU A 107 12.87 -19.52 -4.52
C GLU A 107 11.83 -20.20 -3.62
N LEU A 108 10.91 -19.41 -3.02
CA LEU A 108 9.88 -19.94 -2.14
C LEU A 108 8.89 -20.83 -2.87
N PHE A 109 8.57 -20.53 -4.14
CA PHE A 109 7.69 -21.36 -4.97
C PHE A 109 8.26 -22.75 -5.26
N LYS A 110 9.59 -22.95 -5.14
CA LYS A 110 10.22 -24.27 -5.30
C LYS A 110 9.93 -25.21 -4.12
N TYR A 111 9.68 -24.65 -2.93
CA TYR A 111 9.40 -25.43 -1.71
C TYR A 111 7.90 -25.63 -1.45
N GLY A 112 7.03 -24.88 -2.11
CA GLY A 112 5.60 -24.93 -1.97
C GLY A 112 4.88 -25.55 -3.17
N ASP A 113 3.63 -25.15 -3.36
CA ASP A 113 2.89 -25.51 -4.57
C ASP A 113 3.43 -24.73 -5.77
N GLN A 114 4.09 -25.43 -6.72
CA GLN A 114 4.63 -24.82 -7.95
C GLN A 114 3.56 -24.04 -8.75
N LYS A 115 2.28 -24.36 -8.55
CA LYS A 115 1.16 -23.60 -9.13
C LYS A 115 1.04 -22.17 -8.61
N ALA A 116 1.69 -21.84 -7.48
CA ALA A 116 1.65 -20.48 -6.95
C ALA A 116 2.34 -19.46 -7.88
N GLY A 117 3.46 -19.84 -8.52
CA GLY A 117 4.10 -19.01 -9.55
C GLY A 117 3.24 -18.83 -10.78
N ASP A 118 2.61 -19.92 -11.25
CA ASP A 118 1.65 -19.90 -12.36
C ASP A 118 0.44 -19.00 -12.07
N PHE A 119 -0.06 -19.04 -10.82
CA PHE A 119 -1.16 -18.20 -10.37
C PHE A 119 -0.84 -16.71 -10.51
N LEU A 120 0.36 -16.28 -10.08
CA LEU A 120 0.79 -14.89 -10.23
C LEU A 120 0.77 -14.42 -11.68
N VAL A 121 1.24 -15.25 -12.61
CA VAL A 121 1.28 -14.89 -14.03
C VAL A 121 -0.10 -14.84 -14.67
N LYS A 122 -1.01 -15.73 -14.25
CA LYS A 122 -2.33 -15.88 -14.88
C LYS A 122 -3.38 -14.95 -14.31
N GLU A 123 -3.36 -14.71 -12.99
CA GLU A 123 -4.46 -14.05 -12.29
C GLU A 123 -4.19 -12.55 -12.03
N PHE A 124 -2.95 -12.10 -12.17
CA PHE A 124 -2.61 -10.68 -11.99
C PHE A 124 -2.33 -9.99 -13.32
N TRP A 125 -2.74 -8.75 -13.40
CA TRP A 125 -2.38 -7.93 -14.57
C TRP A 125 -0.85 -7.81 -14.71
N PRO A 126 -0.32 -7.82 -15.93
CA PRO A 126 1.14 -7.77 -16.16
C PRO A 126 1.83 -6.60 -15.46
N ALA A 127 1.18 -5.43 -15.38
CA ALA A 127 1.71 -4.27 -14.68
C ALA A 127 1.87 -4.50 -13.16
N MET A 128 0.95 -5.25 -12.53
CA MET A 128 1.05 -5.58 -11.10
C MET A 128 2.18 -6.58 -10.86
N HIS A 129 2.29 -7.59 -11.71
CA HIS A 129 3.39 -8.56 -11.64
C HIS A 129 4.75 -7.87 -11.85
N LYS A 130 4.85 -6.97 -12.83
CA LYS A 130 6.07 -6.20 -13.07
C LYS A 130 6.48 -5.35 -11.85
N ASN A 131 5.54 -4.75 -11.14
CA ASN A 131 5.83 -3.97 -9.91
C ASN A 131 6.37 -4.85 -8.75
N ALA A 132 6.18 -6.16 -8.82
CA ALA A 132 6.70 -7.12 -7.83
C ALA A 132 8.08 -7.67 -8.20
N GLN A 133 8.65 -7.26 -9.33
CA GLN A 133 9.92 -7.75 -9.85
C GLN A 133 11.04 -6.72 -9.71
N VAL A 134 12.23 -7.22 -9.45
CA VAL A 134 13.50 -6.49 -9.49
C VAL A 134 14.46 -7.25 -10.39
N MET A 135 14.90 -6.64 -11.49
CA MET A 135 15.78 -7.27 -12.50
C MET A 135 15.26 -8.63 -13.01
N GLY A 136 13.95 -8.75 -13.17
CA GLY A 136 13.30 -9.97 -13.66
C GLY A 136 13.01 -11.04 -12.62
N THR A 137 13.51 -10.90 -11.37
CA THR A 137 13.22 -11.81 -10.26
C THR A 137 12.02 -11.31 -9.47
N THR A 138 11.07 -12.19 -9.15
CA THR A 138 9.88 -11.86 -8.37
C THR A 138 10.21 -11.84 -6.88
N TYR A 139 9.97 -10.73 -6.19
CA TYR A 139 10.21 -10.56 -4.76
C TYR A 139 8.95 -10.37 -3.92
N ALA A 140 7.83 -10.13 -4.57
CA ALA A 140 6.57 -9.88 -3.87
C ALA A 140 5.37 -10.49 -4.61
N ILE A 141 4.27 -10.64 -3.88
CA ILE A 141 2.97 -10.99 -4.44
C ILE A 141 2.10 -9.73 -4.33
N PRO A 142 1.46 -9.26 -5.42
CA PRO A 142 0.51 -8.16 -5.33
C PRO A 142 -0.64 -8.52 -4.39
N PHE A 143 -0.82 -7.73 -3.33
CA PHE A 143 -1.86 -7.98 -2.34
C PHE A 143 -3.07 -7.06 -2.53
N HIS A 144 -2.83 -5.78 -2.65
CA HIS A 144 -3.84 -4.78 -3.02
C HIS A 144 -3.19 -3.73 -3.90
N ASN A 145 -3.99 -3.09 -4.73
CA ASN A 145 -3.50 -2.09 -5.66
C ASN A 145 -4.41 -0.88 -5.71
N SER A 146 -3.82 0.28 -5.93
CA SER A 146 -4.53 1.54 -6.11
C SER A 146 -3.79 2.44 -7.08
N THR A 147 -4.50 3.43 -7.60
CA THR A 147 -3.94 4.45 -8.48
C THR A 147 -4.32 5.85 -7.99
N PRO A 148 -3.51 6.88 -8.24
CA PRO A 148 -3.92 8.26 -8.06
C PRO A 148 -5.08 8.58 -9.01
N ILE A 149 -6.12 9.22 -8.45
CA ILE A 149 -7.24 9.77 -9.25
C ILE A 149 -7.58 11.16 -8.76
N LEU A 150 -8.23 11.92 -9.63
CA LEU A 150 -8.75 13.24 -9.30
C LEU A 150 -10.18 13.12 -8.79
N TYR A 151 -10.39 13.38 -7.51
CA TYR A 151 -11.71 13.63 -6.95
C TYR A 151 -12.09 15.09 -7.20
N TYR A 152 -13.32 15.34 -7.61
CA TYR A 152 -13.82 16.70 -7.80
C TYR A 152 -15.16 16.91 -7.11
N ASN A 153 -15.37 18.11 -6.59
CA ASN A 153 -16.60 18.51 -5.92
C ASN A 153 -17.60 19.01 -6.94
N LYS A 154 -18.65 18.22 -7.22
CA LYS A 154 -19.67 18.53 -8.22
C LYS A 154 -20.38 19.84 -7.92
N THR A 155 -20.72 20.09 -6.66
CA THR A 155 -21.42 21.32 -6.26
C THR A 155 -20.57 22.57 -6.55
N LEU A 156 -19.28 22.54 -6.23
CA LEU A 156 -18.38 23.66 -6.53
C LEU A 156 -18.16 23.81 -8.04
N PHE A 157 -18.10 22.72 -8.80
CA PHE A 157 -18.01 22.74 -10.27
C PHE A 157 -19.24 23.41 -10.89
N GLU A 158 -20.44 23.03 -10.45
CA GLU A 158 -21.71 23.64 -10.90
C GLU A 158 -21.76 25.14 -10.58
N GLN A 159 -21.38 25.52 -9.35
CA GLN A 159 -21.34 26.94 -8.94
C GLN A 159 -20.34 27.76 -9.77
N ALA A 160 -19.20 27.14 -10.17
CA ALA A 160 -18.19 27.77 -11.02
C ALA A 160 -18.51 27.68 -12.53
N GLY A 161 -19.62 27.06 -12.92
CA GLY A 161 -20.01 26.88 -14.33
C GLY A 161 -19.12 25.85 -15.07
N ILE A 162 -18.45 24.97 -14.37
CA ILE A 162 -17.60 23.93 -14.95
C ILE A 162 -18.46 22.70 -15.23
N LYS A 163 -18.56 22.32 -16.50
CA LYS A 163 -19.47 21.25 -16.94
C LYS A 163 -18.88 19.85 -16.90
N GLN A 164 -17.57 19.73 -17.00
CA GLN A 164 -16.86 18.45 -17.06
C GLN A 164 -15.53 18.52 -16.31
N PRO A 165 -15.05 17.40 -15.75
CA PRO A 165 -13.73 17.36 -15.13
C PRO A 165 -12.62 17.57 -16.19
N PRO A 166 -11.48 18.16 -15.79
CA PRO A 166 -10.39 18.49 -16.69
C PRO A 166 -9.76 17.21 -17.28
N GLN A 167 -9.36 17.28 -18.55
CA GLN A 167 -8.68 16.21 -19.27
C GLN A 167 -7.16 16.49 -19.44
N THR A 168 -6.77 17.74 -19.26
CA THR A 168 -5.38 18.19 -19.41
C THR A 168 -4.93 19.03 -18.22
N TRP A 169 -3.63 19.18 -18.02
CA TRP A 169 -3.09 20.06 -16.99
C TRP A 169 -3.48 21.53 -17.18
N ALA A 170 -3.60 21.96 -18.43
CA ALA A 170 -4.05 23.32 -18.74
C ALA A 170 -5.52 23.54 -18.32
N GLU A 171 -6.39 22.59 -18.59
CA GLU A 171 -7.79 22.62 -18.13
C GLU A 171 -7.88 22.52 -16.61
N LEU A 172 -7.10 21.62 -16.00
CA LEU A 172 -7.03 21.47 -14.54
C LEU A 172 -6.65 22.80 -13.87
N LEU A 173 -5.65 23.49 -14.40
CA LEU A 173 -5.24 24.80 -13.88
C LEU A 173 -6.32 25.86 -14.09
N ALA A 174 -6.96 25.90 -15.27
CA ALA A 174 -8.03 26.83 -15.57
C ALA A 174 -9.23 26.62 -14.63
N ASP A 175 -9.60 25.38 -14.38
CA ASP A 175 -10.67 25.04 -13.45
C ASP A 175 -10.28 25.31 -11.99
N ALA A 176 -9.05 24.99 -11.60
CA ALA A 176 -8.54 25.31 -10.26
C ALA A 176 -8.61 26.83 -9.98
N LYS A 177 -8.31 27.68 -10.96
CA LYS A 177 -8.44 29.14 -10.83
C LYS A 177 -9.89 29.59 -10.60
N LYS A 178 -10.84 29.00 -11.31
CA LYS A 178 -12.29 29.31 -11.12
C LYS A 178 -12.80 28.83 -9.75
N LEU A 179 -12.24 27.74 -9.24
CA LEU A 179 -12.65 27.11 -7.98
C LEU A 179 -11.97 27.72 -6.75
N THR A 180 -10.94 28.56 -6.93
CA THR A 180 -10.21 29.17 -5.81
C THR A 180 -10.92 30.46 -5.38
N ASP A 181 -11.18 30.57 -4.07
CA ASP A 181 -11.67 31.78 -3.41
C ASP A 181 -10.98 31.90 -2.04
N GLU A 182 -9.89 32.66 -2.03
CA GLU A 182 -9.08 32.86 -0.82
C GLU A 182 -9.88 33.50 0.32
N SER A 183 -10.87 34.35 0.01
CA SER A 183 -11.70 35.02 1.01
C SER A 183 -12.56 34.04 1.80
N LYS A 184 -12.88 32.89 1.19
CA LYS A 184 -13.63 31.78 1.81
C LYS A 184 -12.72 30.68 2.33
N GLY A 185 -11.40 30.79 2.14
CA GLY A 185 -10.46 29.69 2.40
C GLY A 185 -10.73 28.48 1.52
N GLN A 186 -11.19 28.71 0.28
CA GLN A 186 -11.49 27.68 -0.70
C GLN A 186 -10.38 27.60 -1.75
N TRP A 187 -9.89 26.40 -2.00
CA TRP A 187 -8.81 26.12 -2.91
C TRP A 187 -9.29 25.32 -4.13
N GLY A 188 -8.71 25.62 -5.28
CA GLY A 188 -9.06 24.93 -6.51
C GLY A 188 -8.62 23.48 -6.54
N ILE A 189 -7.42 23.20 -6.00
CA ILE A 189 -6.86 21.86 -5.97
C ILE A 189 -5.99 21.65 -4.72
N MET A 190 -5.94 20.41 -4.23
CA MET A 190 -4.96 19.98 -3.24
C MET A 190 -4.35 18.64 -3.65
N LEU A 191 -3.03 18.54 -3.53
CA LEU A 191 -2.23 17.32 -3.68
C LEU A 191 -1.49 17.04 -2.38
N PRO A 192 -1.33 15.77 -1.97
CA PRO A 192 -0.49 15.39 -0.84
C PRO A 192 0.96 15.81 -1.07
N SER A 193 1.49 16.63 -0.18
CA SER A 193 2.86 17.19 -0.25
C SER A 193 3.71 16.74 0.93
N THR A 194 3.43 15.55 1.47
CA THR A 194 4.24 14.90 2.50
C THR A 194 5.53 14.36 1.91
N ASN A 195 6.57 14.28 2.74
CA ASN A 195 7.87 13.69 2.38
C ASN A 195 7.94 12.17 2.64
N ASP A 196 6.81 11.50 2.61
CA ASP A 196 6.64 10.07 2.76
C ASP A 196 6.43 9.36 1.41
N ASP A 197 6.26 8.04 1.45
CA ASP A 197 5.98 7.23 0.27
C ASP A 197 4.75 7.73 -0.50
N TYR A 198 3.71 8.23 0.18
CA TYR A 198 2.49 8.72 -0.46
C TYR A 198 2.72 9.96 -1.33
N GLY A 199 3.49 10.93 -0.84
CA GLY A 199 3.86 12.13 -1.61
C GLY A 199 4.71 11.77 -2.83
N GLY A 200 5.69 10.88 -2.67
CA GLY A 200 6.51 10.35 -3.75
C GLY A 200 5.69 9.61 -4.82
N TRP A 201 4.71 8.81 -4.39
CA TRP A 201 3.80 8.10 -5.28
C TRP A 201 2.93 9.06 -6.12
N ILE A 202 2.35 10.10 -5.53
CA ILE A 202 1.61 11.14 -6.25
C ILE A 202 2.54 11.86 -7.25
N PHE A 203 3.76 12.20 -6.84
CA PHE A 203 4.73 12.83 -7.74
C PHE A 203 5.08 11.92 -8.93
N SER A 204 5.23 10.62 -8.71
CA SER A 204 5.50 9.68 -9.79
C SER A 204 4.38 9.67 -10.83
N ALA A 205 3.12 9.80 -10.41
CA ALA A 205 1.99 9.89 -11.31
C ALA A 205 2.02 11.17 -12.16
N LEU A 206 2.44 12.31 -11.57
CA LEU A 206 2.61 13.57 -12.32
C LEU A 206 3.74 13.44 -13.35
N VAL A 207 4.87 12.81 -12.99
CA VAL A 207 5.98 12.59 -13.95
C VAL A 207 5.51 11.71 -15.11
N ARG A 208 4.77 10.63 -14.84
CA ARG A 208 4.23 9.76 -15.89
C ARG A 208 3.18 10.47 -16.76
N ALA A 209 2.31 11.26 -16.16
CA ALA A 209 1.34 12.09 -16.89
C ALA A 209 2.04 13.13 -17.80
N ASN A 210 3.24 13.56 -17.44
CA ASN A 210 4.08 14.43 -18.27
C ASN A 210 4.95 13.67 -19.29
N GLY A 211 4.66 12.38 -19.52
CA GLY A 211 5.35 11.54 -20.51
C GLY A 211 6.74 11.03 -20.06
N GLY A 212 7.05 11.09 -18.76
CA GLY A 212 8.35 10.72 -18.22
C GLY A 212 8.34 9.52 -17.28
N LYS A 213 9.56 9.15 -16.91
CA LYS A 213 9.89 8.24 -15.80
C LYS A 213 10.93 8.97 -14.95
N TYR A 214 10.99 8.72 -13.65
CA TYR A 214 12.04 9.31 -12.83
C TYR A 214 13.11 8.31 -12.37
N PHE A 215 12.91 7.01 -12.66
CA PHE A 215 13.93 5.96 -12.54
C PHE A 215 13.75 4.90 -13.63
N ASN A 216 14.80 4.12 -13.88
CA ASN A 216 14.76 2.97 -14.78
C ASN A 216 14.21 1.75 -14.03
N GLU A 217 13.08 1.23 -14.47
CA GLU A 217 12.40 0.08 -13.84
C GLU A 217 13.12 -1.25 -14.08
N ASP A 218 13.91 -1.33 -15.16
CA ASP A 218 14.63 -2.54 -15.55
C ASP A 218 16.08 -2.55 -15.06
N TYR A 219 16.60 -1.35 -14.67
CA TYR A 219 17.98 -1.19 -14.18
C TYR A 219 18.01 -0.28 -12.94
N PRO A 220 17.88 -0.85 -11.74
CA PRO A 220 17.88 -0.10 -10.49
C PRO A 220 19.14 0.74 -10.29
N GLY A 221 18.97 1.96 -9.80
CA GLY A 221 20.06 2.91 -9.58
C GLY A 221 20.22 3.95 -10.71
N GLU A 222 19.65 3.73 -11.87
CA GLU A 222 19.56 4.76 -12.91
C GLU A 222 18.34 5.64 -12.68
N VAL A 223 18.55 6.91 -12.38
CA VAL A 223 17.50 7.87 -12.04
C VAL A 223 17.44 9.02 -13.03
N TYR A 224 16.22 9.51 -13.28
CA TYR A 224 15.94 10.59 -14.25
C TYR A 224 15.41 11.84 -13.56
N TYR A 225 15.89 12.15 -12.36
CA TYR A 225 15.41 13.29 -11.57
C TYR A 225 15.63 14.64 -12.24
N ASN A 226 16.68 14.75 -13.08
CA ASN A 226 16.99 15.94 -13.86
C ASN A 226 16.42 15.90 -15.29
N ALA A 227 15.61 14.92 -15.65
CA ALA A 227 14.98 14.88 -16.97
C ALA A 227 13.96 16.02 -17.11
N PRO A 228 13.82 16.60 -18.33
CA PRO A 228 12.86 17.68 -18.57
C PRO A 228 11.43 17.36 -18.14
N THR A 229 11.00 16.11 -18.31
CA THR A 229 9.67 15.61 -17.90
C THR A 229 9.49 15.62 -16.39
N THR A 230 10.50 15.20 -15.64
CA THR A 230 10.49 15.22 -14.16
C THR A 230 10.51 16.65 -13.63
N ILE A 231 11.40 17.48 -14.17
CA ILE A 231 11.48 18.91 -13.82
C ILE A 231 10.15 19.61 -14.17
N GLY A 232 9.56 19.31 -15.33
CA GLY A 232 8.26 19.85 -15.74
C GLY A 232 7.14 19.51 -14.77
N ALA A 233 7.06 18.26 -14.31
CA ALA A 233 6.08 17.83 -13.32
C ALA A 233 6.27 18.54 -11.98
N LEU A 234 7.51 18.70 -11.52
CA LEU A 234 7.80 19.42 -10.28
C LEU A 234 7.46 20.91 -10.40
N ARG A 235 7.78 21.55 -11.52
CA ARG A 235 7.41 22.95 -11.79
C ARG A 235 5.92 23.15 -11.85
N PHE A 236 5.19 22.22 -12.48
CA PHE A 236 3.74 22.26 -12.50
C PHE A 236 3.20 22.28 -11.06
N TRP A 237 3.63 21.35 -10.20
CA TRP A 237 3.21 21.30 -8.81
C TRP A 237 3.58 22.57 -8.04
N GLN A 238 4.84 23.02 -8.18
CA GLN A 238 5.32 24.25 -7.55
C GLN A 238 4.48 25.47 -7.98
N ASN A 239 4.14 25.58 -9.26
CA ASN A 239 3.37 26.69 -9.79
C ASN A 239 1.95 26.73 -9.22
N LEU A 240 1.28 25.59 -8.99
CA LEU A 240 -0.03 25.54 -8.35
C LEU A 240 -0.05 26.27 -7.00
N VAL A 241 1.08 26.23 -6.26
CA VAL A 241 1.21 26.85 -4.94
C VAL A 241 1.67 28.31 -5.04
N TYR A 242 2.78 28.56 -5.74
CA TYR A 242 3.50 29.84 -5.63
C TYR A 242 3.18 30.84 -6.74
N GLN A 243 2.93 30.36 -7.96
CA GLN A 243 2.65 31.23 -9.09
C GLN A 243 1.15 31.42 -9.31
N ASP A 244 0.43 30.32 -9.40
CA ASP A 244 -1.00 30.32 -9.71
C ASP A 244 -1.89 30.48 -8.47
N LYS A 245 -1.35 30.16 -7.28
CA LYS A 245 -2.02 30.29 -5.97
C LYS A 245 -3.37 29.60 -5.89
N VAL A 246 -3.47 28.43 -6.52
CA VAL A 246 -4.70 27.61 -6.54
C VAL A 246 -4.67 26.47 -5.55
N MET A 247 -3.52 26.29 -4.88
CA MET A 247 -3.26 25.29 -3.86
C MET A 247 -2.60 25.95 -2.65
N PRO A 248 -2.97 25.61 -1.40
CA PRO A 248 -2.33 26.17 -0.22
C PRO A 248 -0.87 25.75 -0.11
N SER A 249 -0.05 26.59 0.48
CA SER A 249 1.33 26.23 0.85
C SER A 249 1.37 25.34 2.09
N GLY A 250 2.51 24.63 2.29
CA GLY A 250 2.76 23.80 3.45
C GLY A 250 2.66 22.32 3.15
N VAL A 251 2.79 21.51 4.21
CA VAL A 251 2.73 20.05 4.12
C VAL A 251 1.27 19.60 4.29
N LEU A 252 0.74 18.97 3.26
CA LEU A 252 -0.63 18.48 3.21
C LEU A 252 -0.62 16.94 3.17
N ASN A 253 -1.20 16.32 4.17
CA ASN A 253 -1.43 14.87 4.15
C ASN A 253 -2.84 14.53 3.62
N SER A 254 -3.05 13.27 3.28
CA SER A 254 -4.33 12.79 2.71
C SER A 254 -5.52 13.03 3.64
N LYS A 255 -5.36 12.97 4.96
CA LYS A 255 -6.43 13.21 5.94
C LYS A 255 -6.88 14.67 5.93
N GLN A 256 -5.92 15.61 5.92
CA GLN A 256 -6.20 17.04 5.83
C GLN A 256 -6.92 17.39 4.52
N ILE A 257 -6.47 16.81 3.40
CA ILE A 257 -7.08 17.03 2.08
C ILE A 257 -8.50 16.48 2.07
N SER A 258 -8.73 15.26 2.57
CA SER A 258 -10.07 14.66 2.66
C SER A 258 -11.00 15.51 3.54
N ALA A 259 -10.53 15.99 4.70
CA ALA A 259 -11.32 16.86 5.57
C ALA A 259 -11.70 18.19 4.87
N SER A 260 -10.77 18.79 4.13
CA SER A 260 -11.03 19.99 3.32
C SER A 260 -12.03 19.71 2.20
N PHE A 261 -11.96 18.54 1.58
CA PHE A 261 -12.91 18.12 0.54
C PHE A 261 -14.33 17.96 1.09
N PHE A 262 -14.49 17.25 2.22
CA PHE A 262 -15.80 17.04 2.85
C PHE A 262 -16.43 18.33 3.41
N SER A 263 -15.61 19.29 3.79
CA SER A 263 -16.08 20.61 4.25
C SER A 263 -16.38 21.58 3.09
N GLY A 264 -16.23 21.14 1.82
CA GLY A 264 -16.46 21.99 0.65
C GLY A 264 -15.40 23.09 0.48
N LYS A 265 -14.20 22.90 1.02
CA LYS A 265 -13.10 23.87 0.95
C LYS A 265 -12.08 23.58 -0.15
N VAL A 266 -12.29 22.52 -0.92
CA VAL A 266 -11.44 22.22 -2.08
C VAL A 266 -12.26 21.70 -3.25
N GLY A 267 -12.00 22.25 -4.44
CA GLY A 267 -12.70 21.87 -5.66
C GLY A 267 -12.22 20.54 -6.24
N MET A 268 -10.93 20.28 -6.21
CA MET A 268 -10.30 19.08 -6.72
C MET A 268 -9.26 18.54 -5.73
N ALA A 269 -9.21 17.23 -5.57
CA ALA A 269 -8.22 16.55 -4.74
C ALA A 269 -7.63 15.34 -5.45
N MET A 270 -6.31 15.25 -5.55
CA MET A 270 -5.65 14.05 -6.07
C MET A 270 -5.36 13.09 -4.92
N LEU A 271 -6.06 11.98 -4.89
CA LEU A 271 -5.97 10.97 -3.84
C LEU A 271 -5.99 9.56 -4.43
N SER A 272 -5.84 8.55 -3.58
CA SER A 272 -5.88 7.14 -3.97
C SER A 272 -7.30 6.65 -4.30
N THR A 273 -7.43 5.75 -5.29
CA THR A 273 -8.65 4.94 -5.47
C THR A 273 -8.98 4.11 -4.22
N GLY A 274 -7.99 3.75 -3.42
CA GLY A 274 -8.20 3.07 -2.13
C GLY A 274 -8.98 3.90 -1.11
N ALA A 275 -9.04 5.24 -1.29
CA ALA A 275 -9.86 6.12 -0.46
C ALA A 275 -11.34 6.15 -0.86
N LEU A 276 -11.75 5.53 -1.98
CA LEU A 276 -13.10 5.69 -2.55
C LEU A 276 -14.21 5.36 -1.56
N GLY A 277 -14.07 4.26 -0.81
CA GLY A 277 -15.05 3.87 0.21
C GLY A 277 -15.21 4.95 1.28
N PHE A 278 -14.09 5.44 1.81
CA PHE A 278 -14.07 6.51 2.81
C PHE A 278 -14.63 7.84 2.24
N MET A 279 -14.26 8.19 1.01
CA MET A 279 -14.78 9.39 0.33
C MET A 279 -16.30 9.32 0.17
N ARG A 280 -16.85 8.19 -0.28
CA ARG A 280 -18.29 7.99 -0.44
C ARG A 280 -19.08 8.07 0.86
N GLU A 281 -18.53 7.52 1.95
CA GLU A 281 -19.21 7.51 3.25
C GLU A 281 -19.25 8.89 3.93
N ASN A 282 -18.29 9.75 3.62
CA ASN A 282 -18.14 11.05 4.26
C ASN A 282 -18.50 12.23 3.34
N SER A 283 -18.70 12.01 2.04
CA SER A 283 -19.24 13.03 1.14
C SER A 283 -20.74 13.13 1.37
N LYS A 284 -21.21 14.37 1.54
CA LYS A 284 -22.64 14.69 1.44
C LYS A 284 -23.00 14.72 -0.04
N ASP A 285 -24.17 14.20 -0.40
CA ASP A 285 -24.70 14.19 -1.76
C ASP A 285 -24.72 15.57 -2.41
#